data_efa825ae3fb33d3c91869b0d7821b5e2
#
_entry.id   efa825ae3fb33d3c91869b0d7821b5e2
#
_cell.length_a   1.000
_cell.length_b   1.000
_cell.length_c   1.000
_cell.angle_alpha   90.00
_cell.angle_beta   90.00
_cell.angle_gamma   90.00
#
_symmetry.space_group_name_H-M   'P 1'
#
loop_
_entity.id
_entity.type
_entity.pdbx_description
1 polymer ?
#
loop_
_entity_poly.entity_id
_entity_poly.type
_entity_poly.pdbx_seq_one_letter_code
_entity_poly.pdbx_strand_id
1 'polypeptide(L)'
;MKTFLALVVFALQAVAVTPVFALEEARLHISGGGSPNELIFRSGQHEGYYKQEGIELLPIVAGMLPGIQALIAGAMDFSQIGGQGAGAILRGAPLKIVMIFDTRPANWLVCCKSIQKLEDLKGKKQVGVSSFGAALDQMTREILPKHGLDPQRDVVLRSITRSSDRLPALLTGSVDAAVLSATDTIKAKEQGCHVLLFYGDELEFISGGVVVNNETLTKRQDFVRRFLRATLKSFRWFKTNEKGATALMRQYGKLSAADAATVHKMVIPIYSRDGTIPRNFQERMIALQTANLKIDKKIIPEMVYDFSIVDSLNRESGK
;
A
#
# COMPACT_ATOMS: atom_id res chain seq x y z
N MET A 1 -63.18 -51.91 34.60
CA MET A 1 -61.78 -51.54 34.68
C MET A 1 -61.27 -51.41 33.28
N LYS A 2 -61.10 -50.19 32.79
CA LYS A 2 -60.54 -49.92 31.47
C LYS A 2 -59.21 -49.19 31.66
N THR A 3 -58.14 -49.87 31.37
CA THR A 3 -56.75 -49.37 31.44
C THR A 3 -56.41 -48.55 30.22
N PHE A 4 -56.18 -47.24 30.36
CA PHE A 4 -55.69 -46.38 29.30
C PHE A 4 -54.17 -46.46 29.24
N LEU A 5 -53.65 -46.91 28.12
CA LEU A 5 -52.21 -46.90 27.81
C LEU A 5 -51.86 -45.61 27.09
N ALA A 6 -51.18 -44.69 27.76
CA ALA A 6 -50.67 -43.44 27.16
C ALA A 6 -49.33 -43.66 26.44
N LEU A 7 -49.34 -43.53 25.15
CA LEU A 7 -48.15 -43.60 24.31
C LEU A 7 -47.44 -42.22 24.33
N VAL A 8 -46.30 -42.11 24.98
CA VAL A 8 -45.46 -40.92 24.91
C VAL A 8 -44.54 -41.01 23.71
N VAL A 9 -44.82 -40.21 22.70
CA VAL A 9 -43.96 -40.05 21.51
C VAL A 9 -42.88 -39.04 21.83
N PHE A 10 -41.63 -39.49 22.00
CA PHE A 10 -40.44 -38.65 22.10
C PHE A 10 -40.04 -38.18 20.69
N ALA A 11 -40.32 -36.94 20.33
CA ALA A 11 -39.80 -36.33 19.12
C ALA A 11 -38.32 -35.95 19.33
N LEU A 12 -37.43 -36.74 18.74
CA LEU A 12 -35.98 -36.46 18.68
C LEU A 12 -35.77 -35.28 17.69
N GLN A 13 -35.59 -34.08 18.21
CA GLN A 13 -35.17 -32.95 17.37
C GLN A 13 -33.69 -33.16 17.04
N ALA A 14 -33.40 -33.51 15.79
CA ALA A 14 -32.05 -33.51 15.26
C ALA A 14 -31.54 -32.06 15.17
N VAL A 15 -30.72 -31.66 16.13
CA VAL A 15 -29.95 -30.40 16.03
C VAL A 15 -28.94 -30.58 14.92
N ALA A 16 -29.18 -29.97 13.77
CA ALA A 16 -28.22 -29.90 12.69
C ALA A 16 -27.01 -29.10 13.18
N VAL A 17 -25.98 -29.79 13.62
CA VAL A 17 -24.66 -29.17 13.91
C VAL A 17 -24.06 -28.82 12.57
N THR A 18 -24.20 -27.56 12.15
CA THR A 18 -23.44 -27.03 11.02
C THR A 18 -21.95 -27.09 11.41
N PRO A 19 -21.10 -27.75 10.61
CA PRO A 19 -19.67 -27.78 10.89
C PRO A 19 -19.15 -26.35 10.87
N VAL A 20 -18.70 -25.84 11.99
CA VAL A 20 -17.91 -24.61 12.07
C VAL A 20 -16.54 -24.96 11.52
N PHE A 21 -16.33 -24.72 10.23
CA PHE A 21 -14.99 -24.82 9.67
C PHE A 21 -14.13 -23.76 10.36
N ALA A 22 -13.03 -24.18 10.96
CA ALA A 22 -12.04 -23.25 11.48
C ALA A 22 -11.54 -22.36 10.35
N LEU A 23 -11.48 -21.04 10.60
CA LEU A 23 -10.94 -20.09 9.62
C LEU A 23 -9.46 -20.38 9.39
N GLU A 24 -9.02 -20.34 8.14
CA GLU A 24 -7.62 -20.50 7.79
C GLU A 24 -6.88 -19.18 8.05
N GLU A 25 -5.80 -19.21 8.85
CA GLU A 25 -5.04 -18.01 9.18
C GLU A 25 -4.25 -17.49 7.98
N ALA A 26 -4.35 -16.18 7.71
CA ALA A 26 -3.53 -15.46 6.75
C ALA A 26 -2.67 -14.41 7.47
N ARG A 27 -1.39 -14.70 7.61
CA ARG A 27 -0.40 -13.81 8.23
C ARG A 27 0.06 -12.78 7.23
N LEU A 28 -0.37 -11.52 7.45
CA LEU A 28 -0.09 -10.40 6.56
C LEU A 28 0.92 -9.45 7.18
N HIS A 29 2.07 -9.28 6.55
CA HIS A 29 3.01 -8.22 6.90
C HIS A 29 2.45 -6.85 6.48
N ILE A 30 2.38 -5.92 7.43
CA ILE A 30 2.02 -4.52 7.24
C ILE A 30 3.07 -3.60 7.88
N SER A 31 3.19 -2.37 7.34
CA SER A 31 4.14 -1.37 7.88
C SER A 31 3.62 -0.67 9.14
N GLY A 32 2.32 -0.79 9.44
CA GLY A 32 1.67 -0.09 10.55
C GLY A 32 1.40 1.39 10.28
N GLY A 33 0.84 2.07 11.30
CA GLY A 33 0.60 3.52 11.25
C GLY A 33 -0.67 3.97 10.54
N GLY A 34 -1.53 3.05 10.09
CA GLY A 34 -2.81 3.38 9.45
C GLY A 34 -2.65 4.06 8.09
N SER A 35 -1.63 3.68 7.33
CA SER A 35 -1.46 4.17 5.95
C SER A 35 -2.65 3.77 5.08
N PRO A 36 -3.00 4.55 4.03
CA PRO A 36 -4.11 4.22 3.14
C PRO A 36 -4.03 2.80 2.57
N ASN A 37 -2.84 2.31 2.24
CA ASN A 37 -2.65 0.94 1.74
C ASN A 37 -2.88 -0.14 2.81
N GLU A 38 -2.55 0.13 4.08
CA GLU A 38 -2.91 -0.74 5.21
C GLU A 38 -4.43 -0.78 5.41
N LEU A 39 -5.08 0.38 5.27
CA LEU A 39 -6.52 0.50 5.51
C LEU A 39 -7.36 -0.27 4.48
N ILE A 40 -6.82 -0.59 3.31
CA ILE A 40 -7.46 -1.50 2.36
C ILE A 40 -7.66 -2.88 3.02
N PHE A 41 -6.66 -3.43 3.69
CA PHE A 41 -6.79 -4.72 4.38
C PHE A 41 -7.68 -4.62 5.62
N ARG A 42 -7.55 -3.53 6.39
CA ARG A 42 -8.40 -3.26 7.56
C ARG A 42 -9.87 -3.13 7.18
N SER A 43 -10.18 -2.55 6.03
CA SER A 43 -11.56 -2.48 5.55
C SER A 43 -12.13 -3.86 5.30
N GLY A 44 -11.37 -4.78 4.72
CA GLY A 44 -11.80 -6.16 4.51
C GLY A 44 -12.00 -6.94 5.81
N GLN A 45 -11.21 -6.66 6.84
CA GLN A 45 -11.44 -7.20 8.19
C GLN A 45 -12.74 -6.66 8.79
N HIS A 46 -12.92 -5.33 8.74
CA HIS A 46 -14.09 -4.64 9.30
C HIS A 46 -15.40 -5.11 8.64
N GLU A 47 -15.39 -5.22 7.30
CA GLU A 47 -16.55 -5.66 6.51
C GLU A 47 -16.73 -7.19 6.49
N GLY A 48 -15.84 -7.94 7.13
CA GLY A 48 -15.90 -9.41 7.20
C GLY A 48 -15.59 -10.12 5.88
N TYR A 49 -14.98 -9.46 4.89
CA TYR A 49 -14.73 -10.05 3.57
C TYR A 49 -13.78 -11.24 3.63
N TYR A 50 -12.77 -11.20 4.51
CA TYR A 50 -11.88 -12.35 4.71
C TYR A 50 -12.59 -13.53 5.36
N LYS A 51 -13.45 -13.28 6.36
CA LYS A 51 -14.26 -14.33 7.00
C LYS A 51 -15.24 -14.99 6.05
N GLN A 52 -15.83 -14.22 5.11
CA GLN A 52 -16.67 -14.77 4.04
C GLN A 52 -15.92 -15.75 3.13
N GLU A 53 -14.60 -15.59 3.01
CA GLU A 53 -13.71 -16.49 2.26
C GLU A 53 -13.06 -17.56 3.16
N GLY A 54 -13.53 -17.75 4.39
CA GLY A 54 -12.97 -18.72 5.33
C GLY A 54 -11.58 -18.38 5.84
N ILE A 55 -11.21 -17.09 5.87
CA ILE A 55 -9.89 -16.59 6.27
C ILE A 55 -9.99 -15.75 7.55
N GLU A 56 -9.14 -16.04 8.52
CA GLU A 56 -8.81 -15.13 9.62
C GLU A 56 -7.56 -14.34 9.24
N LEU A 57 -7.74 -13.04 8.96
CA LEU A 57 -6.63 -12.16 8.62
C LEU A 57 -5.88 -11.72 9.87
N LEU A 58 -4.58 -11.99 9.93
CA LEU A 58 -3.67 -11.61 11.01
C LEU A 58 -2.66 -10.57 10.52
N PRO A 59 -2.95 -9.26 10.62
CA PRO A 59 -2.00 -8.22 10.28
C PRO A 59 -0.88 -8.14 11.32
N ILE A 60 0.36 -8.30 10.88
CA ILE A 60 1.57 -8.29 11.70
C ILE A 60 2.42 -7.10 11.31
N VAL A 61 2.62 -6.18 12.26
CA VAL A 61 3.43 -4.98 12.04
C VAL A 61 4.91 -5.34 12.15
N ALA A 62 5.66 -5.06 11.09
CA ALA A 62 7.10 -5.22 11.08
C ALA A 62 7.76 -4.14 10.20
N GLY A 63 9.05 -3.91 10.39
CA GLY A 63 9.84 -3.11 9.47
C GLY A 63 9.92 -3.77 8.09
N MET A 64 10.22 -2.99 7.07
CA MET A 64 10.26 -3.45 5.67
C MET A 64 11.18 -4.67 5.48
N LEU A 65 12.43 -4.59 5.91
CA LEU A 65 13.41 -5.66 5.69
C LEU A 65 13.07 -6.93 6.48
N PRO A 66 12.76 -6.88 7.79
CA PRO A 66 12.26 -8.04 8.52
C PRO A 66 11.01 -8.66 7.92
N GLY A 67 10.06 -7.85 7.43
CA GLY A 67 8.85 -8.33 6.77
C GLY A 67 9.12 -9.10 5.48
N ILE A 68 10.05 -8.61 4.64
CA ILE A 68 10.49 -9.34 3.43
C ILE A 68 11.16 -10.66 3.81
N GLN A 69 12.05 -10.65 4.79
CA GLN A 69 12.73 -11.86 5.26
C GLN A 69 11.75 -12.90 5.81
N ALA A 70 10.78 -12.46 6.61
CA ALA A 70 9.73 -13.33 7.14
C ALA A 70 8.84 -13.93 6.03
N LEU A 71 8.54 -13.14 4.97
CA LEU A 71 7.80 -13.63 3.81
C LEU A 71 8.59 -14.69 3.03
N ILE A 72 9.89 -14.45 2.81
CA ILE A 72 10.79 -15.42 2.14
C ILE A 72 10.88 -16.72 2.95
N ALA A 73 10.98 -16.62 4.28
CA ALA A 73 11.06 -17.76 5.18
C ALA A 73 9.73 -18.49 5.41
N GLY A 74 8.59 -18.01 4.84
CA GLY A 74 7.26 -18.59 5.05
C GLY A 74 6.66 -18.30 6.43
N ALA A 75 7.28 -17.44 7.23
CA ALA A 75 6.72 -16.98 8.51
C ALA A 75 5.55 -16.00 8.31
N MET A 76 5.47 -15.34 7.15
CA MET A 76 4.33 -14.57 6.66
C MET A 76 3.79 -15.20 5.38
N ASP A 77 2.48 -15.12 5.15
CA ASP A 77 1.85 -15.62 3.94
C ASP A 77 1.81 -14.55 2.85
N PHE A 78 1.59 -13.29 3.26
CA PHE A 78 1.46 -12.13 2.36
C PHE A 78 2.19 -10.91 2.94
N SER A 79 2.51 -9.95 2.04
CA SER A 79 3.04 -8.64 2.43
C SER A 79 2.40 -7.52 1.60
N GLN A 80 2.19 -6.36 2.23
CA GLN A 80 1.61 -5.18 1.56
C GLN A 80 2.62 -4.37 0.71
N ILE A 81 3.88 -4.72 0.70
CA ILE A 81 4.99 -3.91 0.15
C ILE A 81 5.27 -4.22 -1.33
N GLY A 82 4.45 -3.72 -2.25
CA GLY A 82 4.59 -3.96 -3.70
C GLY A 82 5.95 -3.54 -4.27
N GLY A 83 6.31 -2.28 -4.16
CA GLY A 83 7.53 -1.73 -4.78
C GLY A 83 8.83 -2.27 -4.19
N GLN A 84 8.92 -2.38 -2.86
CA GLN A 84 10.09 -2.94 -2.19
C GLN A 84 10.20 -4.46 -2.41
N GLY A 85 9.04 -5.13 -2.54
CA GLY A 85 8.99 -6.55 -2.95
C GLY A 85 9.61 -6.75 -4.31
N ALA A 86 9.34 -5.87 -5.29
CA ALA A 86 10.00 -5.92 -6.59
C ALA A 86 11.53 -5.86 -6.47
N GLY A 87 12.07 -4.97 -5.65
CA GLY A 87 13.52 -4.89 -5.41
C GLY A 87 14.12 -6.17 -4.84
N ALA A 88 13.40 -6.89 -3.98
CA ALA A 88 13.84 -8.20 -3.47
C ALA A 88 13.78 -9.28 -4.57
N ILE A 89 12.72 -9.31 -5.36
CA ILE A 89 12.53 -10.25 -6.48
C ILE A 89 13.64 -10.07 -7.52
N LEU A 90 13.96 -8.83 -7.87
CA LEU A 90 15.04 -8.52 -8.82
C LEU A 90 16.40 -9.02 -8.33
N ARG A 91 16.63 -9.09 -7.02
CA ARG A 91 17.82 -9.68 -6.41
C ARG A 91 17.74 -11.21 -6.23
N GLY A 92 16.67 -11.83 -6.74
CA GLY A 92 16.50 -13.29 -6.73
C GLY A 92 15.66 -13.85 -5.61
N ALA A 93 14.94 -13.03 -4.82
CA ALA A 93 14.02 -13.54 -3.83
C ALA A 93 12.88 -14.34 -4.50
N PRO A 94 12.49 -15.51 -3.95
CA PRO A 94 11.44 -16.37 -4.52
C PRO A 94 10.03 -15.83 -4.23
N LEU A 95 9.75 -14.61 -4.68
CA LEU A 95 8.52 -13.86 -4.43
C LEU A 95 7.83 -13.47 -5.74
N LYS A 96 6.54 -13.18 -5.66
CA LYS A 96 5.72 -12.59 -6.74
C LYS A 96 4.86 -11.46 -6.22
N ILE A 97 4.69 -10.42 -7.03
CA ILE A 97 3.69 -9.39 -6.84
C ILE A 97 2.42 -9.86 -7.55
N VAL A 98 1.35 -10.08 -6.80
CA VAL A 98 0.09 -10.65 -7.30
C VAL A 98 -1.06 -9.64 -7.36
N MET A 99 -0.90 -8.47 -6.76
CA MET A 99 -1.85 -7.35 -6.84
C MET A 99 -1.12 -6.03 -6.60
N ILE A 100 -1.56 -4.95 -7.27
CA ILE A 100 -1.05 -3.59 -7.10
C ILE A 100 -2.17 -2.67 -6.63
N PHE A 101 -1.90 -1.87 -5.61
CA PHE A 101 -2.85 -0.84 -5.17
C PHE A 101 -2.61 0.49 -5.87
N ASP A 102 -1.41 1.04 -5.77
CA ASP A 102 -1.09 2.35 -6.30
C ASP A 102 -0.13 2.29 -7.49
N THR A 103 -0.29 3.27 -8.40
CA THR A 103 0.50 3.42 -9.62
C THR A 103 1.26 4.76 -9.66
N ARG A 104 1.12 5.56 -8.59
CA ARG A 104 1.74 6.89 -8.45
C ARG A 104 2.16 7.12 -7.01
N PRO A 105 3.25 7.88 -6.75
CA PRO A 105 3.67 8.17 -5.38
C PRO A 105 2.71 9.15 -4.69
N ALA A 106 2.28 8.81 -3.47
CA ALA A 106 1.46 9.67 -2.61
C ALA A 106 2.34 10.62 -1.79
N ASN A 107 3.12 11.46 -2.46
CA ASN A 107 4.07 12.38 -1.83
C ASN A 107 3.94 13.77 -2.43
N TRP A 108 4.12 14.79 -1.59
CA TRP A 108 4.01 16.20 -1.94
C TRP A 108 5.27 16.94 -1.52
N LEU A 109 5.82 17.73 -2.43
CA LEU A 109 6.83 18.74 -2.07
C LEU A 109 6.12 19.94 -1.48
N VAL A 110 6.40 20.22 -0.22
CA VAL A 110 5.74 21.27 0.57
C VAL A 110 6.77 22.26 1.03
N CYS A 111 6.44 23.55 1.02
CA CYS A 111 7.26 24.63 1.54
C CYS A 111 6.43 25.61 2.38
N CYS A 112 7.12 26.49 3.10
CA CYS A 112 6.48 27.53 3.89
C CYS A 112 7.07 28.92 3.54
N LYS A 113 6.26 29.96 3.77
CA LYS A 113 6.65 31.38 3.75
C LYS A 113 7.25 31.88 2.42
N SER A 114 8.59 31.91 2.28
CA SER A 114 9.28 32.66 1.22
C SER A 114 9.33 31.98 -0.14
N ILE A 115 9.01 30.71 -0.22
CA ILE A 115 9.02 29.93 -1.48
C ILE A 115 7.59 29.82 -1.98
N GLN A 116 7.31 30.31 -3.19
CA GLN A 116 5.98 30.30 -3.78
C GLN A 116 5.89 29.38 -4.99
N LYS A 117 6.99 29.10 -5.66
CA LYS A 117 7.08 28.26 -6.86
C LYS A 117 8.40 27.48 -6.88
N LEU A 118 8.48 26.47 -7.73
CA LEU A 118 9.64 25.55 -7.79
C LEU A 118 10.95 26.31 -8.10
N GLU A 119 10.91 27.33 -8.95
CA GLU A 119 12.10 28.11 -9.31
C GLU A 119 12.71 28.85 -8.12
N ASP A 120 11.92 29.16 -7.09
CA ASP A 120 12.42 29.83 -5.87
C ASP A 120 13.32 28.91 -5.03
N LEU A 121 13.38 27.60 -5.37
CA LEU A 121 14.33 26.66 -4.78
C LEU A 121 15.76 26.86 -5.27
N LYS A 122 15.97 27.60 -6.37
CA LYS A 122 17.31 27.97 -6.83
C LYS A 122 18.05 28.77 -5.74
N GLY A 123 19.38 28.70 -5.77
CA GLY A 123 20.21 29.38 -4.78
C GLY A 123 20.49 28.55 -3.53
N LYS A 124 20.58 27.22 -3.69
CA LYS A 124 20.96 26.28 -2.63
C LYS A 124 19.93 26.12 -1.52
N LYS A 125 18.64 26.32 -1.81
CA LYS A 125 17.58 26.02 -0.87
C LYS A 125 17.61 24.55 -0.45
N GLN A 126 17.32 24.29 0.83
CA GLN A 126 17.41 22.96 1.43
C GLN A 126 16.10 22.20 1.26
N VAL A 127 16.15 21.02 0.67
CA VAL A 127 14.98 20.16 0.44
C VAL A 127 15.12 18.85 1.23
N GLY A 128 14.25 18.66 2.21
CA GLY A 128 14.20 17.45 3.04
C GLY A 128 13.63 16.24 2.26
N VAL A 129 14.43 15.20 2.09
CA VAL A 129 14.07 13.92 1.45
C VAL A 129 14.29 12.75 2.41
N SER A 130 14.06 11.52 1.98
CA SER A 130 14.46 10.31 2.72
C SER A 130 15.98 10.12 2.71
N SER A 131 16.46 8.97 3.20
CA SER A 131 17.88 8.60 3.07
C SER A 131 18.34 8.69 1.62
N PHE A 132 19.57 9.15 1.41
CA PHE A 132 20.15 9.20 0.06
C PHE A 132 20.14 7.83 -0.60
N GLY A 133 19.74 7.78 -1.87
CA GLY A 133 19.53 6.56 -2.63
C GLY A 133 18.22 5.83 -2.34
N ALA A 134 17.42 6.28 -1.35
CA ALA A 134 16.08 5.75 -1.13
C ALA A 134 15.04 6.44 -2.04
N ALA A 135 13.81 5.90 -2.06
CA ALA A 135 12.78 6.27 -3.03
C ALA A 135 12.54 7.79 -3.15
N LEU A 136 12.34 8.52 -2.04
CA LEU A 136 12.04 9.95 -2.14
C LEU A 136 13.25 10.78 -2.61
N ASP A 137 14.48 10.40 -2.28
CA ASP A 137 15.68 11.05 -2.82
C ASP A 137 15.77 10.83 -4.34
N GLN A 138 15.58 9.58 -4.80
CA GLN A 138 15.61 9.24 -6.22
C GLN A 138 14.51 9.96 -7.00
N MET A 139 13.27 9.93 -6.52
CA MET A 139 12.15 10.64 -7.13
C MET A 139 12.41 12.15 -7.22
N THR A 140 12.92 12.77 -6.16
CA THR A 140 13.23 14.20 -6.15
C THR A 140 14.28 14.54 -7.19
N ARG A 141 15.34 13.73 -7.30
CA ARG A 141 16.39 13.91 -8.31
C ARG A 141 15.90 13.70 -9.74
N GLU A 142 14.87 12.89 -9.94
CA GLU A 142 14.25 12.67 -11.26
C GLU A 142 13.29 13.82 -11.62
N ILE A 143 12.56 14.35 -10.63
CA ILE A 143 11.54 15.39 -10.84
C ILE A 143 12.16 16.76 -11.05
N LEU A 144 13.11 17.18 -10.24
CA LEU A 144 13.67 18.53 -10.28
C LEU A 144 14.17 18.95 -11.69
N PRO A 145 14.88 18.11 -12.46
CA PRO A 145 15.30 18.46 -13.81
C PRO A 145 14.16 18.72 -14.79
N LYS A 146 13.00 18.06 -14.62
CA LYS A 146 11.80 18.28 -15.47
C LYS A 146 11.27 19.72 -15.30
N HIS A 147 11.60 20.36 -14.18
CA HIS A 147 11.23 21.73 -13.84
C HIS A 147 12.43 22.70 -13.91
N GLY A 148 13.50 22.33 -14.62
CA GLY A 148 14.67 23.21 -14.85
C GLY A 148 15.54 23.47 -13.61
N LEU A 149 15.51 22.54 -12.64
CA LEU A 149 16.31 22.58 -11.40
C LEU A 149 17.34 21.45 -11.41
N ASP A 150 18.62 21.79 -11.33
CA ASP A 150 19.67 20.79 -11.17
C ASP A 150 19.77 20.37 -9.69
N PRO A 151 19.51 19.09 -9.36
CA PRO A 151 19.51 18.60 -7.98
C PRO A 151 20.88 18.63 -7.29
N GLN A 152 21.97 18.89 -8.04
CA GLN A 152 23.32 19.00 -7.50
C GLN A 152 23.79 20.45 -7.35
N ARG A 153 23.34 21.35 -8.24
CA ARG A 153 23.76 22.75 -8.29
C ARG A 153 22.78 23.72 -7.65
N ASP A 154 21.49 23.54 -7.94
CA ASP A 154 20.47 24.55 -7.66
C ASP A 154 19.85 24.39 -6.27
N VAL A 155 19.84 23.18 -5.71
CA VAL A 155 19.28 22.85 -4.39
C VAL A 155 20.29 22.09 -3.52
N VAL A 156 19.99 21.98 -2.23
CA VAL A 156 20.72 21.11 -1.29
C VAL A 156 19.75 20.07 -0.76
N LEU A 157 19.87 18.82 -1.22
CA LEU A 157 19.06 17.74 -0.66
C LEU A 157 19.56 17.39 0.75
N ARG A 158 18.63 17.28 1.71
CA ARG A 158 18.90 16.91 3.11
C ARG A 158 18.27 15.56 3.42
N SER A 159 19.10 14.61 3.84
CA SER A 159 18.63 13.30 4.27
C SER A 159 17.94 13.39 5.63
N ILE A 160 16.63 13.17 5.66
CA ILE A 160 15.81 13.07 6.87
C ILE A 160 15.11 11.70 6.81
N THR A 161 15.76 10.69 7.39
CA THR A 161 15.42 9.28 7.22
C THR A 161 14.01 8.96 7.73
N ARG A 162 13.66 9.44 8.93
CA ARG A 162 12.33 9.20 9.50
C ARG A 162 11.31 10.19 8.91
N SER A 163 10.19 9.66 8.42
CA SER A 163 9.11 10.50 7.85
C SER A 163 8.55 11.50 8.89
N SER A 164 8.44 11.08 10.15
CA SER A 164 7.97 11.92 11.26
C SER A 164 8.82 13.18 11.50
N ASP A 165 10.05 13.20 11.05
CA ASP A 165 10.99 14.31 11.34
C ASP A 165 10.99 15.35 10.21
N ARG A 166 10.46 15.03 9.02
CA ARG A 166 10.46 15.96 7.88
C ARG A 166 9.51 17.14 8.07
N LEU A 167 8.32 16.90 8.61
CA LEU A 167 7.39 18.01 8.92
C LEU A 167 7.94 18.96 10.00
N PRO A 168 8.42 18.49 11.16
CA PRO A 168 9.09 19.38 12.12
C PRO A 168 10.27 20.16 11.53
N ALA A 169 11.13 19.52 10.72
CA ALA A 169 12.25 20.19 10.06
C ALA A 169 11.80 21.34 9.13
N LEU A 170 10.69 21.14 8.41
CA LEU A 170 10.09 22.17 7.58
C LEU A 170 9.53 23.33 8.44
N LEU A 171 8.76 23.02 9.47
CA LEU A 171 8.11 24.04 10.32
C LEU A 171 9.12 24.87 11.11
N THR A 172 10.24 24.31 11.53
CA THR A 172 11.32 25.03 12.22
C THR A 172 12.23 25.79 11.27
N GLY A 173 12.10 25.59 9.95
CA GLY A 173 12.98 26.22 8.96
C GLY A 173 14.36 25.57 8.85
N SER A 174 14.55 24.37 9.42
CA SER A 174 15.76 23.56 9.22
C SER A 174 15.93 23.10 7.78
N VAL A 175 14.84 23.03 7.02
CA VAL A 175 14.80 22.91 5.57
C VAL A 175 13.79 23.91 4.99
N ASP A 176 14.02 24.37 3.76
CA ASP A 176 13.16 25.34 3.07
C ASP A 176 11.92 24.67 2.46
N ALA A 177 12.06 23.41 2.05
CA ALA A 177 10.99 22.54 1.56
C ALA A 177 11.19 21.10 2.03
N ALA A 178 10.13 20.29 2.06
CA ALA A 178 10.22 18.89 2.43
C ALA A 178 9.24 18.02 1.62
N VAL A 179 9.65 16.79 1.34
CA VAL A 179 8.76 15.78 0.73
C VAL A 179 7.96 15.10 1.83
N LEU A 180 6.66 15.36 1.86
CA LEU A 180 5.75 14.94 2.91
C LEU A 180 4.73 13.88 2.43
N SER A 181 4.19 13.12 3.37
CA SER A 181 3.01 12.27 3.19
C SER A 181 1.73 13.11 3.07
N ALA A 182 0.62 12.50 2.66
CA ALA A 182 -0.69 13.18 2.63
C ALA A 182 -1.05 13.78 3.99
N THR A 183 -0.94 13.00 5.07
CA THR A 183 -1.25 13.46 6.44
C THR A 183 -0.38 14.63 6.89
N ASP A 184 0.94 14.54 6.66
CA ASP A 184 1.86 15.62 7.06
C ASP A 184 1.69 16.87 6.19
N THR A 185 1.30 16.70 4.92
CA THR A 185 0.95 17.81 4.02
C THR A 185 -0.24 18.61 4.54
N ILE A 186 -1.26 17.93 5.07
CA ILE A 186 -2.42 18.61 5.67
C ILE A 186 -1.98 19.41 6.90
N LYS A 187 -1.24 18.78 7.82
CA LYS A 187 -0.72 19.46 9.01
C LYS A 187 0.16 20.66 8.66
N ALA A 188 0.98 20.55 7.61
CA ALA A 188 1.77 21.66 7.11
C ALA A 188 0.90 22.82 6.60
N LYS A 189 -0.18 22.52 5.86
CA LYS A 189 -1.15 23.54 5.39
C LYS A 189 -1.81 24.29 6.54
N GLU A 190 -2.19 23.60 7.61
CA GLU A 190 -2.74 24.21 8.83
C GLU A 190 -1.77 25.19 9.49
N GLN A 191 -0.45 25.00 9.29
CA GLN A 191 0.61 25.89 9.76
C GLN A 191 1.03 26.95 8.73
N GLY A 192 0.22 27.18 7.69
CA GLY A 192 0.45 28.19 6.67
C GLY A 192 1.47 27.81 5.59
N CYS A 193 1.81 26.54 5.48
CA CYS A 193 2.62 26.02 4.37
C CYS A 193 1.74 25.69 3.16
N HIS A 194 2.33 25.50 2.00
CA HIS A 194 1.61 25.13 0.77
C HIS A 194 2.37 24.09 -0.06
N VAL A 195 1.66 23.44 -0.96
CA VAL A 195 2.21 22.45 -1.87
C VAL A 195 2.80 23.12 -3.08
N LEU A 196 4.07 22.83 -3.38
CA LEU A 196 4.73 23.21 -4.63
C LEU A 196 4.45 22.19 -5.75
N LEU A 197 4.43 20.90 -5.40
CA LEU A 197 4.33 19.85 -6.39
C LEU A 197 3.73 18.58 -5.79
N PHE A 198 2.89 17.89 -6.55
CA PHE A 198 2.46 16.54 -6.27
C PHE A 198 3.29 15.54 -7.10
N TYR A 199 4.04 14.68 -6.46
CA TYR A 199 4.90 13.71 -7.12
C TYR A 199 4.14 12.69 -7.98
N GLY A 200 2.88 12.44 -7.62
CA GLY A 200 2.02 11.54 -8.38
C GLY A 200 1.61 12.06 -9.78
N ASP A 201 1.75 13.37 -10.04
CA ASP A 201 1.54 13.91 -11.38
C ASP A 201 2.81 13.82 -12.24
N GLU A 202 3.96 13.61 -11.62
CA GLU A 202 5.27 13.63 -12.27
C GLU A 202 5.83 12.25 -12.59
N LEU A 203 5.46 11.24 -11.82
CA LEU A 203 6.05 9.91 -11.88
C LEU A 203 5.01 8.80 -11.78
N GLU A 204 5.28 7.73 -12.49
CA GLU A 204 4.70 6.41 -12.21
C GLU A 204 5.54 5.72 -11.13
N PHE A 205 4.88 5.12 -10.16
CA PHE A 205 5.55 4.42 -9.07
C PHE A 205 4.61 3.40 -8.41
N ILE A 206 5.16 2.30 -7.92
CA ILE A 206 4.43 1.29 -7.16
C ILE A 206 4.94 1.31 -5.72
N SER A 207 4.06 1.55 -4.74
CA SER A 207 4.42 1.41 -3.35
C SER A 207 3.65 0.27 -2.68
N GLY A 208 2.34 0.23 -2.81
CA GLY A 208 1.47 -0.77 -2.18
C GLY A 208 0.99 -1.86 -3.13
N GLY A 209 0.72 -3.01 -2.56
CA GLY A 209 0.21 -4.16 -3.30
C GLY A 209 0.18 -5.41 -2.44
N VAL A 210 0.08 -6.56 -3.07
CA VAL A 210 0.19 -7.87 -2.41
C VAL A 210 1.38 -8.62 -2.99
N VAL A 211 2.31 -8.98 -2.11
CA VAL A 211 3.44 -9.85 -2.42
C VAL A 211 3.26 -11.18 -1.71
N VAL A 212 3.56 -12.27 -2.38
CA VAL A 212 3.47 -13.64 -1.88
C VAL A 212 4.75 -14.40 -2.24
N ASN A 213 5.12 -15.42 -1.47
CA ASN A 213 6.21 -16.29 -1.87
C ASN A 213 5.76 -17.32 -2.92
N ASN A 214 6.70 -17.78 -3.75
CA ASN A 214 6.41 -18.68 -4.87
C ASN A 214 5.85 -20.04 -4.38
N GLU A 215 6.28 -20.50 -3.21
CA GLU A 215 5.79 -21.76 -2.64
C GLU A 215 4.31 -21.67 -2.25
N THR A 216 3.92 -20.60 -1.54
CA THR A 216 2.52 -20.34 -1.19
C THR A 216 1.67 -20.18 -2.46
N LEU A 217 2.19 -19.42 -3.45
CA LEU A 217 1.48 -19.20 -4.71
C LEU A 217 1.22 -20.51 -5.48
N THR A 218 2.17 -21.46 -5.45
CA THR A 218 2.04 -22.73 -6.19
C THR A 218 1.33 -23.82 -5.41
N LYS A 219 1.61 -23.97 -4.10
CA LYS A 219 1.10 -25.05 -3.29
C LYS A 219 -0.25 -24.77 -2.63
N ARG A 220 -0.61 -23.47 -2.44
CA ARG A 220 -1.85 -23.04 -1.77
C ARG A 220 -2.67 -22.09 -2.66
N GLN A 221 -2.83 -22.42 -3.94
CA GLN A 221 -3.49 -21.56 -4.93
C GLN A 221 -4.89 -21.12 -4.52
N ASP A 222 -5.69 -22.04 -3.97
CA ASP A 222 -7.04 -21.73 -3.49
C ASP A 222 -7.01 -20.71 -2.34
N PHE A 223 -6.11 -20.88 -1.38
CA PHE A 223 -5.92 -19.93 -0.28
C PHE A 223 -5.53 -18.53 -0.81
N VAL A 224 -4.58 -18.47 -1.73
CA VAL A 224 -4.17 -17.20 -2.37
C VAL A 224 -5.35 -16.57 -3.13
N ARG A 225 -6.13 -17.36 -3.86
CA ARG A 225 -7.32 -16.89 -4.59
C ARG A 225 -8.38 -16.32 -3.65
N ARG A 226 -8.70 -17.00 -2.56
CA ARG A 226 -9.66 -16.55 -1.54
C ARG A 226 -9.19 -15.25 -0.88
N PHE A 227 -7.90 -15.18 -0.50
CA PHE A 227 -7.29 -13.97 0.05
C PHE A 227 -7.36 -12.80 -0.93
N LEU A 228 -6.98 -13.00 -2.19
CA LEU A 228 -7.02 -11.96 -3.22
C LEU A 228 -8.44 -11.51 -3.56
N ARG A 229 -9.44 -12.43 -3.53
CA ARG A 229 -10.84 -12.07 -3.72
C ARG A 229 -11.34 -11.13 -2.61
N ALA A 230 -11.06 -11.46 -1.35
CA ALA A 230 -11.38 -10.59 -0.22
C ALA A 230 -10.65 -9.25 -0.31
N THR A 231 -9.35 -9.26 -0.65
CA THR A 231 -8.54 -8.04 -0.78
C THR A 231 -9.02 -7.16 -1.93
N LEU A 232 -9.38 -7.73 -3.08
CA LEU A 232 -9.90 -6.98 -4.23
C LEU A 232 -11.26 -6.34 -3.91
N LYS A 233 -12.13 -7.05 -3.18
CA LYS A 233 -13.39 -6.51 -2.67
C LYS A 233 -13.15 -5.35 -1.69
N SER A 234 -12.18 -5.50 -0.79
CA SER A 234 -11.74 -4.47 0.15
C SER A 234 -11.20 -3.22 -0.56
N PHE A 235 -10.37 -3.43 -1.58
CA PHE A 235 -9.79 -2.36 -2.39
C PHE A 235 -10.85 -1.53 -3.11
N ARG A 236 -11.83 -2.21 -3.72
CA ARG A 236 -12.97 -1.55 -4.37
C ARG A 236 -13.80 -0.77 -3.35
N TRP A 237 -14.13 -1.38 -2.21
CA TRP A 237 -14.87 -0.75 -1.14
C TRP A 237 -14.16 0.50 -0.60
N PHE A 238 -12.85 0.41 -0.35
CA PHE A 238 -12.05 1.54 0.13
C PHE A 238 -12.08 2.72 -0.85
N LYS A 239 -12.05 2.44 -2.15
CA LYS A 239 -12.11 3.47 -3.21
C LYS A 239 -13.47 4.14 -3.33
N THR A 240 -14.56 3.41 -3.11
CA THR A 240 -15.92 3.87 -3.42
C THR A 240 -16.73 4.24 -2.20
N ASN A 241 -16.35 3.80 -0.99
CA ASN A 241 -17.04 4.12 0.26
C ASN A 241 -16.23 5.17 1.06
N GLU A 242 -16.32 6.44 0.66
CA GLU A 242 -15.63 7.55 1.33
C GLU A 242 -15.96 7.60 2.83
N LYS A 243 -17.23 7.43 3.21
CA LYS A 243 -17.66 7.47 4.62
C LYS A 243 -16.99 6.39 5.45
N GLY A 244 -16.96 5.16 4.97
CA GLY A 244 -16.34 4.04 5.68
C GLY A 244 -14.80 4.16 5.69
N ALA A 245 -14.19 4.49 4.55
CA ALA A 245 -12.75 4.67 4.44
C ALA A 245 -12.24 5.79 5.38
N THR A 246 -12.92 6.92 5.43
CA THR A 246 -12.56 8.04 6.33
C THR A 246 -12.78 7.68 7.80
N ALA A 247 -13.78 6.87 8.15
CA ALA A 247 -13.94 6.35 9.51
C ALA A 247 -12.74 5.49 9.93
N LEU A 248 -12.25 4.61 9.06
CA LEU A 248 -11.04 3.82 9.32
C LEU A 248 -9.77 4.69 9.39
N MET A 249 -9.64 5.72 8.55
CA MET A 249 -8.52 6.68 8.64
C MET A 249 -8.51 7.41 9.98
N ARG A 250 -9.68 7.75 10.53
CA ARG A 250 -9.79 8.35 11.86
C ARG A 250 -9.39 7.37 12.96
N GLN A 251 -9.87 6.14 12.89
CA GLN A 251 -9.61 5.11 13.89
C GLN A 251 -8.13 4.70 13.94
N TYR A 252 -7.53 4.37 12.81
CA TYR A 252 -6.16 3.82 12.72
C TYR A 252 -5.11 4.89 12.47
N GLY A 253 -5.41 5.90 11.66
CA GLY A 253 -4.51 7.02 11.35
C GLY A 253 -4.61 8.19 12.32
N LYS A 254 -5.57 8.14 13.26
CA LYS A 254 -5.84 9.21 14.25
C LYS A 254 -6.05 10.59 13.62
N LEU A 255 -6.69 10.61 12.45
CA LEU A 255 -7.01 11.84 11.72
C LEU A 255 -8.30 12.48 12.23
N SER A 256 -8.42 13.81 12.08
CA SER A 256 -9.71 14.49 12.18
C SER A 256 -10.67 14.05 11.06
N ALA A 257 -11.95 14.36 11.17
CA ALA A 257 -12.92 14.03 10.11
C ALA A 257 -12.59 14.77 8.79
N ALA A 258 -12.19 16.05 8.89
CA ALA A 258 -11.83 16.88 7.73
C ALA A 258 -10.55 16.37 7.06
N ASP A 259 -9.53 16.01 7.85
CA ASP A 259 -8.26 15.49 7.34
C ASP A 259 -8.46 14.15 6.65
N ALA A 260 -9.22 13.24 7.27
CA ALA A 260 -9.52 11.94 6.69
C ALA A 260 -10.20 12.06 5.31
N ALA A 261 -11.19 12.95 5.18
CA ALA A 261 -11.86 13.23 3.90
C ALA A 261 -10.87 13.80 2.87
N THR A 262 -10.02 14.72 3.29
CA THR A 262 -8.99 15.31 2.43
C THR A 262 -7.97 14.26 1.98
N VAL A 263 -7.42 13.46 2.90
CA VAL A 263 -6.48 12.36 2.57
C VAL A 263 -7.12 11.38 1.60
N HIS A 264 -8.37 10.98 1.85
CA HIS A 264 -9.07 10.06 0.95
C HIS A 264 -9.14 10.60 -0.47
N LYS A 265 -9.56 11.86 -0.65
CA LYS A 265 -9.59 12.53 -1.96
C LYS A 265 -8.22 12.61 -2.63
N MET A 266 -7.17 12.85 -1.85
CA MET A 266 -5.79 12.94 -2.36
C MET A 266 -5.25 11.59 -2.84
N VAL A 267 -5.64 10.47 -2.22
CA VAL A 267 -5.08 9.15 -2.55
C VAL A 267 -5.90 8.37 -3.57
N ILE A 268 -7.19 8.65 -3.76
CA ILE A 268 -8.01 7.91 -4.74
C ILE A 268 -7.42 7.96 -6.16
N PRO A 269 -6.95 9.11 -6.68
CA PRO A 269 -6.42 9.20 -8.05
C PRO A 269 -5.12 8.41 -8.30
N ILE A 270 -4.40 8.03 -7.24
CA ILE A 270 -3.14 7.28 -7.39
C ILE A 270 -3.36 5.76 -7.50
N TYR A 271 -4.55 5.27 -7.15
CA TYR A 271 -4.82 3.84 -7.13
C TYR A 271 -5.01 3.26 -8.53
N SER A 272 -4.58 2.02 -8.70
CA SER A 272 -4.85 1.24 -9.89
C SER A 272 -6.36 1.08 -10.11
N ARG A 273 -6.76 0.84 -11.36
CA ARG A 273 -8.16 0.67 -11.70
C ARG A 273 -8.76 -0.57 -11.04
N ASP A 274 -8.05 -1.69 -11.11
CA ASP A 274 -8.57 -3.04 -10.88
C ASP A 274 -7.63 -3.96 -10.08
N GLY A 275 -6.55 -3.42 -9.51
CA GLY A 275 -5.56 -4.19 -8.77
C GLY A 275 -4.41 -4.72 -9.65
N THR A 276 -4.35 -4.34 -10.92
CA THR A 276 -3.29 -4.71 -11.86
C THR A 276 -2.65 -3.49 -12.52
N ILE A 277 -1.61 -3.71 -13.31
CA ILE A 277 -0.97 -2.71 -14.16
C ILE A 277 -0.68 -3.30 -15.55
N PRO A 278 -0.78 -2.49 -16.63
CA PRO A 278 -0.52 -2.98 -17.97
C PRO A 278 0.96 -3.35 -18.18
N ARG A 279 1.23 -4.22 -19.15
CA ARG A 279 2.55 -4.79 -19.42
C ARG A 279 3.64 -3.73 -19.63
N ASN A 280 3.35 -2.71 -20.42
CA ASN A 280 4.28 -1.61 -20.68
C ASN A 280 4.68 -0.87 -19.37
N PHE A 281 3.76 -0.74 -18.41
CA PHE A 281 4.09 -0.17 -17.10
C PHE A 281 4.97 -1.13 -16.29
N GLN A 282 4.68 -2.43 -16.30
CA GLN A 282 5.53 -3.45 -15.64
C GLN A 282 6.97 -3.37 -16.16
N GLU A 283 7.15 -3.29 -17.47
CA GLU A 283 8.46 -3.19 -18.14
C GLU A 283 9.21 -1.92 -17.74
N ARG A 284 8.52 -0.75 -17.70
CA ARG A 284 9.13 0.51 -17.24
C ARG A 284 9.60 0.43 -15.77
N MET A 285 8.77 -0.14 -14.88
CA MET A 285 9.15 -0.29 -13.46
C MET A 285 10.32 -1.24 -13.28
N ILE A 286 10.39 -2.33 -14.04
CA ILE A 286 11.53 -3.24 -14.03
C ILE A 286 12.78 -2.52 -14.51
N ALA A 287 12.71 -1.82 -15.65
CA ALA A 287 13.85 -1.08 -16.21
C ALA A 287 14.38 -0.03 -15.22
N LEU A 288 13.49 0.75 -14.62
CA LEU A 288 13.86 1.75 -13.61
C LEU A 288 14.55 1.12 -12.40
N GLN A 289 13.99 0.04 -11.88
CA GLN A 289 14.55 -0.61 -10.68
C GLN A 289 15.85 -1.38 -10.98
N THR A 290 15.96 -2.04 -12.12
CA THR A 290 17.21 -2.73 -12.51
C THR A 290 18.36 -1.74 -12.71
N ALA A 291 18.07 -0.58 -13.33
CA ALA A 291 19.05 0.51 -13.45
C ALA A 291 19.51 1.02 -12.08
N ASN A 292 18.58 1.32 -11.16
CA ASN A 292 18.88 1.79 -9.82
C ASN A 292 19.66 0.77 -8.98
N LEU A 293 19.37 -0.52 -9.16
CA LEU A 293 20.01 -1.63 -8.44
C LEU A 293 21.31 -2.13 -9.13
N LYS A 294 21.64 -1.58 -10.30
CA LYS A 294 22.79 -1.99 -11.14
C LYS A 294 22.74 -3.49 -11.46
N ILE A 295 21.55 -3.98 -11.81
CA ILE A 295 21.33 -5.38 -12.19
C ILE A 295 21.47 -5.49 -13.71
N ASP A 296 22.51 -6.16 -14.16
CA ASP A 296 22.78 -6.45 -15.58
C ASP A 296 22.25 -7.85 -15.95
N LYS A 297 20.95 -8.05 -15.77
CA LYS A 297 20.26 -9.29 -16.14
C LYS A 297 18.95 -8.94 -16.81
N LYS A 298 18.63 -9.62 -17.93
CA LYS A 298 17.33 -9.48 -18.57
C LYS A 298 16.23 -10.03 -17.65
N ILE A 299 15.36 -9.16 -17.20
CA ILE A 299 14.19 -9.49 -16.37
C ILE A 299 12.94 -9.24 -17.21
N ILE A 300 12.07 -10.22 -17.28
CA ILE A 300 10.76 -10.08 -17.94
C ILE A 300 9.66 -9.92 -16.87
N PRO A 301 8.51 -9.28 -17.20
CA PRO A 301 7.43 -9.04 -16.26
C PRO A 301 6.97 -10.28 -15.47
N GLU A 302 6.88 -11.42 -16.12
CA GLU A 302 6.45 -12.68 -15.53
C GLU A 302 7.38 -13.21 -14.42
N MET A 303 8.61 -12.70 -14.37
CA MET A 303 9.53 -13.02 -13.26
C MET A 303 9.17 -12.24 -11.99
N VAL A 304 8.51 -11.10 -12.12
CA VAL A 304 8.20 -10.17 -11.02
C VAL A 304 6.72 -10.20 -10.65
N TYR A 305 5.85 -10.20 -11.66
CA TYR A 305 4.40 -10.05 -11.51
C TYR A 305 3.66 -11.32 -11.93
N ASP A 306 2.57 -11.64 -11.22
CA ASP A 306 1.58 -12.64 -11.62
C ASP A 306 0.18 -12.14 -11.26
N PHE A 307 -0.50 -11.51 -12.20
CA PHE A 307 -1.85 -11.00 -12.02
C PHE A 307 -2.94 -11.98 -12.46
N SER A 308 -2.60 -13.21 -12.84
CA SER A 308 -3.53 -14.20 -13.41
C SER A 308 -4.78 -14.44 -12.54
N ILE A 309 -4.60 -14.52 -11.22
CA ILE A 309 -5.70 -14.67 -10.26
C ILE A 309 -6.57 -13.40 -10.21
N VAL A 310 -5.96 -12.22 -10.11
CA VAL A 310 -6.70 -10.94 -10.02
C VAL A 310 -7.46 -10.69 -11.33
N ASP A 311 -6.86 -10.96 -12.48
CA ASP A 311 -7.52 -10.85 -13.79
C ASP A 311 -8.72 -11.79 -13.90
N SER A 312 -8.61 -13.04 -13.40
CA SER A 312 -9.72 -13.98 -13.34
C SER A 312 -10.85 -13.45 -12.44
N LEU A 313 -10.51 -12.94 -11.25
CA LEU A 313 -11.49 -12.38 -10.31
C LEU A 313 -12.18 -11.13 -10.85
N ASN A 314 -11.48 -10.30 -11.62
CA ASN A 314 -12.06 -9.14 -12.30
C ASN A 314 -13.09 -9.57 -13.35
N ARG A 315 -12.78 -10.58 -14.18
CA ARG A 315 -13.73 -11.15 -15.16
C ARG A 315 -14.97 -11.74 -14.50
N GLU A 316 -14.82 -12.49 -13.40
CA GLU A 316 -15.93 -13.05 -12.63
C GLU A 316 -16.87 -11.99 -12.05
N SER A 317 -16.33 -10.80 -11.77
CA SER A 317 -17.10 -9.67 -11.23
C SER A 317 -17.76 -8.81 -12.32
N GLY A 318 -17.66 -9.15 -13.60
CA GLY A 318 -18.22 -8.40 -14.73
C GLY A 318 -17.54 -7.03 -14.96
N LYS A 319 -16.29 -6.92 -14.60
CA LYS A 319 -15.51 -5.65 -14.69
C LYS A 319 -14.25 -5.84 -15.52
#